data_00a3fd0a945a6349c167cdb796eb0755
#
_entry.id   00a3fd0a945a6349c167cdb796eb0755
#
_cell.length_a   1.000
_cell.length_b   1.000
_cell.length_c   1.000
_cell.angle_alpha   90.00
_cell.angle_beta   90.00
_cell.angle_gamma   90.00
#
_symmetry.space_group_name_H-M   'P 1'
#
loop_
_entity.id
_entity.type
_entity.pdbx_description
1 polymer ?
#
loop_
_entity_poly.entity_id
_entity_poly.type
_entity_poly.pdbx_seq_one_letter_code
_entity_poly.pdbx_strand_id
1 'polypeptide(L)'
;MSLTRIIGKVFVPRQRALERHLNEGEALQRAVLDHLIEAAKDTEYGRNHAFATIKGYDDFVGQVPVNTYEELKGDIDRMRQGETDILWPGRVKWYAKSSGTTNDKSKFIPVSSEGLQKIHYAGGRDSVAIYLRNNPQSRMFDGKGLILGGSHAPNYNLKDSLVGDLSAILIENINPLVNLVRVPKKQTALLSDFEVKRERIAQEAMNKNVTNISGVPSWMLSVLTCMMEMTGKKHLEEVWPNIEVFFHGGVAFTPYRKQYEQLITSPRMHYMETYNASEGFFGIQDDPTDKSMLLMLDYGVFYEFIPMDGGDPVPLWGVETGKNYAMVISTSCGLWRYEIGDTVQFTSTNPYKFIISGRTKHFINAFGEELIVDNAEQGLAYACEQTGAEVLEYTAAPVFMDANAKCRHQWLIEFSKRPQDLQLFADLLDKRLQEINSDYEAKRYKDITLQHLEIIEARPNLFNDWLKLRGKLGGQNKVPRLSNSREHIDQLLSLNKVSGER
;
A
#
# COMPACT_ATOMS: atom_id res chain seq x y z
N MET A 1 25.57 1.10 -27.37
CA MET A 1 24.63 2.15 -26.97
C MET A 1 23.68 1.50 -25.95
N SER A 2 23.48 2.08 -24.76
CA SER A 2 22.59 1.48 -23.74
C SER A 2 21.16 1.48 -24.25
N LEU A 3 20.44 0.35 -24.08
CA LEU A 3 19.02 0.25 -24.40
C LEU A 3 18.20 1.24 -23.58
N THR A 4 18.61 1.49 -22.33
CA THR A 4 17.98 2.47 -21.44
C THR A 4 18.02 3.88 -22.03
N ARG A 5 19.09 4.30 -22.71
CA ARG A 5 19.15 5.61 -23.38
C ARG A 5 18.17 5.74 -24.54
N ILE A 6 17.89 4.65 -25.24
CA ILE A 6 16.92 4.66 -26.36
C ILE A 6 15.50 4.73 -25.80
N ILE A 7 15.18 3.84 -24.88
CA ILE A 7 13.87 3.76 -24.24
C ILE A 7 13.58 5.04 -23.42
N GLY A 8 14.59 5.58 -22.74
CA GLY A 8 14.46 6.81 -21.94
C GLY A 8 13.91 7.99 -22.72
N LYS A 9 14.19 8.10 -24.03
CA LYS A 9 13.63 9.17 -24.88
C LYS A 9 12.12 9.12 -24.98
N VAL A 10 11.50 7.94 -24.85
CA VAL A 10 10.04 7.77 -24.89
C VAL A 10 9.37 8.44 -23.67
N PHE A 11 10.08 8.57 -22.56
CA PHE A 11 9.57 9.16 -21.33
C PHE A 11 9.69 10.70 -21.26
N VAL A 12 10.53 11.31 -22.12
CA VAL A 12 10.78 12.77 -22.07
C VAL A 12 9.51 13.61 -22.20
N PRO A 13 8.56 13.32 -23.11
CA PRO A 13 7.30 14.09 -23.17
C PRO A 13 6.52 14.01 -21.85
N ARG A 14 6.51 12.83 -21.22
CA ARG A 14 5.82 12.67 -19.94
C ARG A 14 6.54 13.36 -18.80
N GLN A 15 7.85 13.32 -18.76
CA GLN A 15 8.65 14.07 -17.77
C GLN A 15 8.33 15.55 -17.80
N ARG A 16 8.20 16.14 -19.00
CA ARG A 16 7.76 17.55 -19.17
C ARG A 16 6.32 17.78 -18.73
N ALA A 17 5.42 16.85 -19.05
CA ALA A 17 4.03 16.95 -18.60
C ALA A 17 3.90 16.93 -17.07
N LEU A 18 4.75 16.20 -16.38
CA LEU A 18 4.80 16.16 -14.91
C LEU A 18 5.21 17.52 -14.29
N GLU A 19 5.85 18.42 -15.05
CA GLU A 19 6.15 19.77 -14.58
C GLU A 19 4.88 20.58 -14.26
N ARG A 20 3.74 20.25 -14.89
CA ARG A 20 2.44 20.86 -14.59
C ARG A 20 1.96 20.58 -13.17
N HIS A 21 2.34 19.44 -12.59
CA HIS A 21 2.03 19.10 -11.19
C HIS A 21 2.65 20.08 -10.20
N LEU A 22 3.68 20.82 -10.61
CA LEU A 22 4.33 21.82 -9.76
C LEU A 22 3.47 23.06 -9.56
N ASN A 23 2.70 23.49 -10.57
CA ASN A 23 2.04 24.79 -10.58
C ASN A 23 0.55 24.77 -10.96
N GLU A 24 0.04 23.67 -11.47
CA GLU A 24 -1.33 23.57 -12.04
C GLU A 24 -2.20 22.53 -11.31
N GLY A 25 -1.92 22.23 -10.04
CA GLY A 25 -2.56 21.14 -9.31
C GLY A 25 -4.09 21.24 -9.27
N GLU A 26 -4.64 22.40 -8.95
CA GLU A 26 -6.08 22.64 -8.95
C GLU A 26 -6.67 22.48 -10.36
N ALA A 27 -6.06 23.06 -11.38
CA ALA A 27 -6.56 22.98 -12.76
C ALA A 27 -6.56 21.53 -13.28
N LEU A 28 -5.52 20.73 -12.95
CA LEU A 28 -5.46 19.32 -13.29
C LEU A 28 -6.59 18.53 -12.61
N GLN A 29 -6.83 18.77 -11.33
CA GLN A 29 -7.88 18.07 -10.59
C GLN A 29 -9.29 18.47 -11.02
N ARG A 30 -9.53 19.75 -11.33
CA ARG A 30 -10.81 20.20 -11.94
C ARG A 30 -11.06 19.51 -13.28
N ALA A 31 -10.04 19.44 -14.14
CA ALA A 31 -10.16 18.76 -15.43
C ALA A 31 -10.43 17.24 -15.28
N VAL A 32 -9.87 16.61 -14.25
CA VAL A 32 -10.18 15.21 -13.92
C VAL A 32 -11.64 15.07 -13.47
N LEU A 33 -12.11 15.93 -12.56
CA LEU A 33 -13.51 15.90 -12.11
C LEU A 33 -14.49 16.08 -13.27
N ASP A 34 -14.26 17.08 -14.12
CA ASP A 34 -15.09 17.34 -15.30
C ASP A 34 -15.13 16.12 -16.25
N HIS A 35 -13.97 15.48 -16.46
CA HIS A 35 -13.91 14.26 -17.27
C HIS A 35 -14.71 13.10 -16.66
N LEU A 36 -14.58 12.88 -15.35
CA LEU A 36 -15.28 11.79 -14.66
C LEU A 36 -16.80 11.97 -14.72
N ILE A 37 -17.28 13.20 -14.46
CA ILE A 37 -18.69 13.54 -14.50
C ILE A 37 -19.23 13.37 -15.91
N GLU A 38 -18.57 13.94 -16.91
CA GLU A 38 -19.00 13.86 -18.31
C GLU A 38 -19.03 12.41 -18.81
N ALA A 39 -18.00 11.61 -18.48
CA ALA A 39 -17.94 10.20 -18.88
C ALA A 39 -19.08 9.37 -18.26
N ALA A 40 -19.44 9.64 -16.99
CA ALA A 40 -20.39 8.82 -16.26
C ALA A 40 -21.82 9.39 -16.22
N LYS A 41 -22.12 10.54 -16.84
CA LYS A 41 -23.42 11.21 -16.75
C LYS A 41 -24.61 10.34 -17.19
N ASP A 42 -24.38 9.42 -18.12
CA ASP A 42 -25.41 8.53 -18.67
C ASP A 42 -25.47 7.17 -17.97
N THR A 43 -24.61 6.92 -16.97
CA THR A 43 -24.69 5.73 -16.11
C THR A 43 -25.92 5.83 -15.19
N GLU A 44 -26.32 4.71 -14.57
CA GLU A 44 -27.39 4.72 -13.58
C GLU A 44 -27.06 5.62 -12.39
N TYR A 45 -25.83 5.49 -11.87
CA TYR A 45 -25.34 6.34 -10.77
C TYR A 45 -25.32 7.83 -11.17
N GLY A 46 -24.83 8.15 -12.37
CA GLY A 46 -24.76 9.51 -12.86
C GLY A 46 -26.16 10.14 -13.03
N ARG A 47 -27.14 9.38 -13.52
CA ARG A 47 -28.55 9.85 -13.59
C ARG A 47 -29.15 10.04 -12.20
N ASN A 48 -28.94 9.10 -11.28
CA ASN A 48 -29.48 9.17 -9.92
C ASN A 48 -28.90 10.36 -9.14
N HIS A 49 -27.69 10.79 -9.44
CA HIS A 49 -27.01 11.93 -8.82
C HIS A 49 -26.95 13.16 -9.75
N ALA A 50 -27.81 13.20 -10.78
CA ALA A 50 -28.00 14.34 -11.67
C ALA A 50 -26.69 14.91 -12.27
N PHE A 51 -25.73 14.07 -12.65
CA PHE A 51 -24.41 14.47 -13.18
C PHE A 51 -24.49 15.46 -14.33
N ALA A 52 -25.52 15.35 -15.18
CA ALA A 52 -25.74 16.28 -16.28
C ALA A 52 -25.96 17.75 -15.84
N THR A 53 -26.23 17.99 -14.56
CA THR A 53 -26.48 19.35 -14.03
C THR A 53 -25.30 19.89 -13.22
N ILE A 54 -24.28 19.07 -12.94
CA ILE A 54 -23.08 19.46 -12.19
C ILE A 54 -22.22 20.36 -13.06
N LYS A 55 -21.91 21.55 -12.55
CA LYS A 55 -21.08 22.56 -13.22
C LYS A 55 -19.74 22.78 -12.55
N GLY A 56 -19.51 22.16 -11.40
CA GLY A 56 -18.27 22.30 -10.64
C GLY A 56 -18.30 21.54 -9.32
N TYR A 57 -17.29 21.79 -8.53
CA TYR A 57 -17.05 21.04 -7.29
C TYR A 57 -18.21 21.17 -6.27
N ASP A 58 -18.74 22.38 -6.10
CA ASP A 58 -19.80 22.62 -5.10
C ASP A 58 -21.09 21.88 -5.46
N ASP A 59 -21.47 21.84 -6.75
CA ASP A 59 -22.60 21.04 -7.23
C ASP A 59 -22.34 19.55 -7.01
N PHE A 60 -21.10 19.10 -7.30
CA PHE A 60 -20.69 17.71 -7.11
C PHE A 60 -20.83 17.26 -5.65
N VAL A 61 -20.33 18.03 -4.72
CA VAL A 61 -20.44 17.74 -3.27
C VAL A 61 -21.89 17.76 -2.79
N GLY A 62 -22.69 18.67 -3.34
CA GLY A 62 -24.12 18.77 -2.98
C GLY A 62 -24.98 17.61 -3.50
N GLN A 63 -24.54 16.90 -4.56
CA GLN A 63 -25.34 15.86 -5.21
C GLN A 63 -24.80 14.44 -4.95
N VAL A 64 -23.52 14.29 -4.68
CA VAL A 64 -22.86 12.99 -4.49
C VAL A 64 -22.45 12.82 -3.03
N PRO A 65 -22.97 11.84 -2.30
CA PRO A 65 -22.52 11.57 -0.93
C PRO A 65 -21.10 10.98 -0.90
N VAL A 66 -20.43 11.11 0.25
CA VAL A 66 -19.25 10.30 0.56
C VAL A 66 -19.71 8.87 0.77
N ASN A 67 -19.00 7.92 0.17
CA ASN A 67 -19.37 6.51 0.18
C ASN A 67 -18.28 5.64 0.82
N THR A 68 -18.71 4.66 1.56
CA THR A 68 -17.90 3.49 1.95
C THR A 68 -18.10 2.36 0.93
N TYR A 69 -17.33 1.27 1.07
CA TYR A 69 -17.55 0.08 0.22
C TYR A 69 -18.95 -0.52 0.37
N GLU A 70 -19.51 -0.53 1.58
CA GLU A 70 -20.81 -1.16 1.83
C GLU A 70 -21.96 -0.40 1.10
N GLU A 71 -21.81 0.90 0.90
CA GLU A 71 -22.79 1.72 0.17
C GLU A 71 -22.74 1.48 -1.34
N LEU A 72 -21.54 1.27 -1.91
CA LEU A 72 -21.37 0.98 -3.33
C LEU A 72 -21.49 -0.52 -3.68
N LYS A 73 -21.46 -1.39 -2.67
CA LYS A 73 -21.38 -2.84 -2.86
C LYS A 73 -22.51 -3.42 -3.68
N GLY A 74 -23.75 -2.94 -3.47
CA GLY A 74 -24.91 -3.40 -4.24
C GLY A 74 -24.72 -3.19 -5.76
N ASP A 75 -24.25 -2.02 -6.14
CA ASP A 75 -23.98 -1.65 -7.53
C ASP A 75 -22.77 -2.40 -8.09
N ILE A 76 -21.71 -2.54 -7.29
CA ILE A 76 -20.54 -3.35 -7.67
C ILE A 76 -20.94 -4.81 -7.91
N ASP A 77 -21.81 -5.40 -7.07
CA ASP A 77 -22.28 -6.77 -7.24
C ASP A 77 -23.13 -6.94 -8.52
N ARG A 78 -23.95 -5.95 -8.89
CA ARG A 78 -24.68 -5.91 -10.17
C ARG A 78 -23.73 -5.84 -11.36
N MET A 79 -22.71 -4.96 -11.29
CA MET A 79 -21.66 -4.89 -12.32
C MET A 79 -20.92 -6.23 -12.46
N ARG A 80 -20.63 -6.92 -11.37
CA ARG A 80 -20.01 -8.26 -11.37
C ARG A 80 -20.91 -9.32 -12.01
N GLN A 81 -22.22 -9.18 -11.92
CA GLN A 81 -23.20 -10.05 -12.59
C GLN A 81 -23.33 -9.74 -14.09
N GLY A 82 -22.65 -8.70 -14.59
CA GLY A 82 -22.57 -8.35 -16.00
C GLY A 82 -23.46 -7.19 -16.42
N GLU A 83 -24.13 -6.51 -15.47
CA GLU A 83 -24.83 -5.26 -15.77
C GLU A 83 -23.82 -4.19 -16.17
N THR A 84 -24.20 -3.38 -17.18
CA THR A 84 -23.39 -2.30 -17.73
C THR A 84 -23.92 -0.95 -17.30
N ASP A 85 -23.09 0.07 -17.40
CA ASP A 85 -23.47 1.46 -17.20
C ASP A 85 -24.09 1.75 -15.83
N ILE A 86 -23.61 1.04 -14.78
CA ILE A 86 -24.06 1.24 -13.40
C ILE A 86 -23.26 2.37 -12.75
N LEU A 87 -22.02 2.11 -12.31
CA LEU A 87 -21.13 3.09 -11.68
C LEU A 87 -20.19 3.75 -12.70
N TRP A 88 -19.86 3.05 -13.78
CA TRP A 88 -18.97 3.50 -14.85
C TRP A 88 -19.47 3.00 -16.19
N PRO A 89 -19.22 3.73 -17.31
CA PRO A 89 -19.71 3.35 -18.62
C PRO A 89 -19.19 1.99 -19.09
N GLY A 90 -20.08 1.25 -19.74
CA GLY A 90 -19.77 -0.03 -20.34
C GLY A 90 -19.61 -1.17 -19.33
N ARG A 91 -18.95 -2.24 -19.78
CA ARG A 91 -18.73 -3.44 -18.96
C ARG A 91 -17.37 -3.39 -18.25
N VAL A 92 -17.38 -3.61 -16.96
CA VAL A 92 -16.16 -3.86 -16.18
C VAL A 92 -15.93 -5.37 -16.06
N LYS A 93 -14.82 -5.85 -16.61
CA LYS A 93 -14.47 -7.27 -16.63
C LYS A 93 -13.68 -7.72 -15.41
N TRP A 94 -12.82 -6.86 -14.89
CA TRP A 94 -11.89 -7.18 -13.82
C TRP A 94 -12.26 -6.53 -12.51
N TYR A 95 -12.11 -7.31 -11.43
CA TYR A 95 -12.33 -6.84 -10.06
C TYR A 95 -11.13 -7.24 -9.21
N ALA A 96 -10.48 -6.23 -8.63
CA ALA A 96 -9.39 -6.45 -7.71
C ALA A 96 -9.94 -6.90 -6.35
N LYS A 97 -9.48 -8.07 -5.89
CA LYS A 97 -9.82 -8.55 -4.56
C LYS A 97 -8.94 -7.84 -3.55
N SER A 98 -9.55 -7.02 -2.69
CA SER A 98 -8.89 -6.38 -1.57
C SER A 98 -9.26 -7.08 -0.26
N SER A 99 -8.33 -7.19 0.67
CA SER A 99 -8.62 -7.69 2.01
C SER A 99 -9.51 -6.69 2.74
N GLY A 100 -10.75 -7.07 3.01
CA GLY A 100 -11.63 -6.29 3.87
C GLY A 100 -11.10 -6.30 5.31
N THR A 101 -10.86 -5.14 5.88
CA THR A 101 -10.42 -4.99 7.26
C THR A 101 -11.58 -5.00 8.28
N THR A 102 -12.84 -4.93 7.78
CA THR A 102 -14.06 -4.81 8.58
C THR A 102 -14.93 -5.99 8.46
N ASN A 103 -15.05 -7.04 8.94
CA ASN A 103 -15.94 -8.21 8.86
C ASN A 103 -15.48 -9.38 7.98
N ASP A 104 -14.19 -9.62 7.84
CA ASP A 104 -13.64 -10.79 7.12
C ASP A 104 -14.10 -10.98 5.66
N LYS A 105 -14.86 -10.04 5.10
CA LYS A 105 -15.36 -10.10 3.73
C LYS A 105 -14.42 -9.38 2.79
N SER A 106 -13.98 -10.08 1.75
CA SER A 106 -13.19 -9.47 0.67
C SER A 106 -14.02 -8.39 -0.05
N LYS A 107 -13.37 -7.27 -0.36
CA LYS A 107 -13.91 -6.25 -1.25
C LYS A 107 -13.56 -6.60 -2.69
N PHE A 108 -14.42 -6.24 -3.63
CA PHE A 108 -14.21 -6.43 -5.06
C PHE A 108 -14.20 -5.07 -5.74
N ILE A 109 -13.02 -4.51 -5.90
CA ILE A 109 -12.85 -3.17 -6.46
C ILE A 109 -12.89 -3.24 -7.99
N PRO A 110 -13.78 -2.51 -8.67
CA PRO A 110 -13.85 -2.55 -10.12
C PRO A 110 -12.58 -1.97 -10.74
N VAL A 111 -12.09 -2.63 -11.80
CA VAL A 111 -10.93 -2.19 -12.57
C VAL A 111 -11.37 -2.05 -14.02
N SER A 112 -11.75 -0.83 -14.41
CA SER A 112 -12.19 -0.52 -15.76
C SER A 112 -11.03 -0.55 -16.75
N SER A 113 -11.32 -0.63 -18.04
CA SER A 113 -10.28 -0.55 -19.08
C SER A 113 -9.57 0.81 -19.06
N GLU A 114 -10.29 1.89 -18.74
CA GLU A 114 -9.71 3.21 -18.59
C GLU A 114 -8.81 3.28 -17.35
N GLY A 115 -9.27 2.76 -16.20
CA GLY A 115 -8.50 2.70 -14.97
C GLY A 115 -7.20 1.90 -15.11
N LEU A 116 -7.25 0.75 -15.83
CA LEU A 116 -6.03 0.00 -16.15
C LEU A 116 -4.98 0.88 -16.86
N GLN A 117 -5.41 1.67 -17.87
CA GLN A 117 -4.49 2.44 -18.70
C GLN A 117 -4.08 3.76 -18.04
N LYS A 118 -5.06 4.54 -17.55
CA LYS A 118 -4.84 5.90 -17.08
C LYS A 118 -4.46 6.00 -15.61
N ILE A 119 -4.76 4.97 -14.80
CA ILE A 119 -4.40 4.93 -13.37
C ILE A 119 -3.19 4.02 -13.18
N HIS A 120 -3.38 2.72 -13.31
CA HIS A 120 -2.39 1.73 -12.86
C HIS A 120 -1.15 1.67 -13.77
N TYR A 121 -1.32 1.53 -15.09
CA TYR A 121 -0.16 1.52 -15.99
C TYR A 121 0.48 2.90 -16.13
N ALA A 122 -0.29 3.98 -15.98
CA ALA A 122 0.27 5.33 -15.93
C ALA A 122 1.20 5.48 -14.72
N GLY A 123 0.80 5.01 -13.53
CA GLY A 123 1.63 5.04 -12.33
C GLY A 123 2.95 4.28 -12.50
N GLY A 124 2.89 3.05 -13.02
CA GLY A 124 4.10 2.27 -13.31
C GLY A 124 5.02 2.94 -14.33
N ARG A 125 4.46 3.51 -15.40
CA ARG A 125 5.21 4.27 -16.42
C ARG A 125 5.88 5.50 -15.81
N ASP A 126 5.18 6.24 -14.97
CA ASP A 126 5.67 7.49 -14.43
C ASP A 126 6.68 7.26 -13.30
N SER A 127 6.59 6.16 -12.56
CA SER A 127 7.66 5.73 -11.64
C SER A 127 8.98 5.56 -12.40
N VAL A 128 8.95 4.91 -13.56
CA VAL A 128 10.12 4.77 -14.44
C VAL A 128 10.55 6.13 -15.01
N ALA A 129 9.61 6.97 -15.45
CA ALA A 129 9.90 8.30 -16.01
C ALA A 129 10.64 9.19 -15.00
N ILE A 130 10.16 9.23 -13.75
CA ILE A 130 10.74 10.01 -12.65
C ILE A 130 12.11 9.43 -12.28
N TYR A 131 12.23 8.10 -12.16
CA TYR A 131 13.51 7.45 -11.88
C TYR A 131 14.57 7.79 -12.92
N LEU A 132 14.25 7.69 -14.22
CA LEU A 132 15.17 7.99 -15.31
C LEU A 132 15.52 9.49 -15.38
N ARG A 133 14.60 10.39 -15.03
CA ARG A 133 14.89 11.83 -14.91
C ARG A 133 15.93 12.10 -13.84
N ASN A 134 15.79 11.45 -12.70
CA ASN A 134 16.68 11.62 -11.55
C ASN A 134 18.03 10.88 -11.73
N ASN A 135 18.04 9.83 -12.57
CA ASN A 135 19.20 8.96 -12.80
C ASN A 135 19.55 8.86 -14.30
N PRO A 136 20.11 9.92 -14.92
CA PRO A 136 20.41 9.93 -16.38
C PRO A 136 21.42 8.86 -16.81
N GLN A 137 22.18 8.31 -15.87
CA GLN A 137 23.17 7.24 -16.12
C GLN A 137 22.60 5.84 -15.90
N SER A 138 21.31 5.72 -15.59
CA SER A 138 20.63 4.45 -15.37
C SER A 138 20.81 3.49 -16.54
N ARG A 139 20.91 2.20 -16.21
CA ARG A 139 20.97 1.09 -17.15
C ARG A 139 19.85 0.07 -16.90
N MET A 140 18.77 0.49 -16.27
CA MET A 140 17.69 -0.40 -15.84
C MET A 140 17.07 -1.26 -16.96
N PHE A 141 17.06 -0.76 -18.20
CA PHE A 141 16.58 -1.52 -19.36
C PHE A 141 17.66 -2.32 -20.09
N ASP A 142 18.90 -2.27 -19.63
CA ASP A 142 19.98 -3.13 -20.15
C ASP A 142 19.90 -4.57 -19.58
N GLY A 143 18.93 -4.82 -18.67
CA GLY A 143 18.62 -6.11 -18.10
C GLY A 143 17.12 -6.35 -18.00
N LYS A 144 16.73 -7.24 -17.08
CA LYS A 144 15.34 -7.60 -16.79
C LYS A 144 14.86 -6.92 -15.52
N GLY A 145 13.55 -6.63 -15.46
CA GLY A 145 12.87 -6.29 -14.22
C GLY A 145 12.28 -7.54 -13.56
N LEU A 146 12.58 -7.77 -12.29
CA LEU A 146 11.86 -8.76 -11.49
C LEU A 146 10.59 -8.09 -10.95
N ILE A 147 9.42 -8.51 -11.47
CA ILE A 147 8.12 -7.95 -11.09
C ILE A 147 7.32 -9.04 -10.39
N LEU A 148 7.05 -8.83 -9.10
CA LEU A 148 6.18 -9.71 -8.34
C LEU A 148 4.71 -9.39 -8.58
N GLY A 149 3.89 -10.42 -8.63
CA GLY A 149 2.45 -10.30 -8.77
C GLY A 149 1.71 -11.25 -7.85
N GLY A 150 0.52 -10.87 -7.45
CA GLY A 150 -0.42 -11.72 -6.73
C GLY A 150 -0.98 -12.84 -7.61
N SER A 151 -2.14 -13.37 -7.23
CA SER A 151 -2.78 -14.51 -7.88
C SER A 151 -4.17 -14.15 -8.38
N HIS A 152 -4.65 -14.88 -9.37
CA HIS A 152 -6.09 -14.90 -9.68
C HIS A 152 -6.86 -15.57 -8.56
N ALA A 153 -8.12 -15.19 -8.41
CA ALA A 153 -9.05 -15.77 -7.44
C ALA A 153 -10.26 -16.39 -8.16
N PRO A 154 -10.06 -17.49 -8.91
CA PRO A 154 -11.08 -18.06 -9.80
C PRO A 154 -12.34 -18.50 -9.08
N ASN A 155 -12.26 -18.85 -7.80
CA ASN A 155 -13.42 -19.21 -6.97
C ASN A 155 -14.42 -18.06 -6.78
N TYR A 156 -14.00 -16.81 -7.07
CA TYR A 156 -14.85 -15.62 -7.00
C TYR A 156 -15.29 -15.14 -8.38
N ASN A 157 -14.86 -15.78 -9.46
CA ASN A 157 -15.28 -15.43 -10.80
C ASN A 157 -16.77 -15.70 -11.00
N LEU A 158 -17.42 -14.80 -11.71
CA LEU A 158 -18.77 -15.00 -12.25
C LEU A 158 -18.67 -15.14 -13.78
N LYS A 159 -19.79 -15.45 -14.43
CA LYS A 159 -19.81 -15.64 -15.89
C LYS A 159 -19.19 -14.48 -16.66
N ASP A 160 -19.41 -13.27 -16.18
CA ASP A 160 -19.06 -12.02 -16.87
C ASP A 160 -18.00 -11.18 -16.14
N SER A 161 -17.45 -11.68 -15.03
CA SER A 161 -16.43 -10.99 -14.25
C SER A 161 -15.32 -11.91 -13.77
N LEU A 162 -14.09 -11.42 -13.80
CA LEU A 162 -12.88 -12.10 -13.35
C LEU A 162 -12.31 -11.40 -12.12
N VAL A 163 -11.80 -12.19 -11.18
CA VAL A 163 -11.30 -11.69 -9.91
C VAL A 163 -9.85 -12.12 -9.70
N GLY A 164 -9.05 -11.22 -9.14
CA GLY A 164 -7.67 -11.49 -8.75
C GLY A 164 -7.09 -10.37 -7.90
N ASP A 165 -5.89 -10.56 -7.40
CA ASP A 165 -5.13 -9.44 -6.84
C ASP A 165 -4.86 -8.40 -7.95
N LEU A 166 -4.83 -7.12 -7.62
CA LEU A 166 -4.58 -6.06 -8.62
C LEU A 166 -3.34 -6.36 -9.47
N SER A 167 -2.23 -6.74 -8.84
CA SER A 167 -0.97 -7.05 -9.53
C SER A 167 -1.08 -8.25 -10.46
N ALA A 168 -1.94 -9.23 -10.17
CA ALA A 168 -2.24 -10.32 -11.10
C ALA A 168 -3.04 -9.83 -12.31
N ILE A 169 -4.03 -8.96 -12.09
CA ILE A 169 -4.80 -8.32 -13.17
C ILE A 169 -3.89 -7.51 -14.07
N LEU A 170 -2.96 -6.73 -13.51
CA LEU A 170 -1.97 -5.96 -14.26
C LEU A 170 -1.07 -6.86 -15.11
N ILE A 171 -0.53 -7.95 -14.54
CA ILE A 171 0.31 -8.91 -15.25
C ILE A 171 -0.47 -9.64 -16.35
N GLU A 172 -1.75 -9.95 -16.10
CA GLU A 172 -2.61 -10.61 -17.10
C GLU A 172 -2.82 -9.74 -18.33
N ASN A 173 -3.04 -8.44 -18.14
CA ASN A 173 -3.38 -7.49 -19.19
C ASN A 173 -2.19 -6.65 -19.69
N ILE A 174 -0.97 -6.93 -19.22
CA ILE A 174 0.23 -6.17 -19.60
C ILE A 174 0.53 -6.31 -21.09
N ASN A 175 1.05 -5.23 -21.70
CA ASN A 175 1.50 -5.26 -23.08
C ASN A 175 2.51 -6.42 -23.29
N PRO A 176 2.30 -7.31 -24.28
CA PRO A 176 3.18 -8.46 -24.53
C PRO A 176 4.67 -8.10 -24.67
N LEU A 177 5.00 -6.90 -25.16
CA LEU A 177 6.38 -6.44 -25.28
C LEU A 177 7.09 -6.30 -23.92
N VAL A 178 6.36 -5.98 -22.86
CA VAL A 178 6.92 -5.88 -21.51
C VAL A 178 7.38 -7.25 -21.01
N ASN A 179 6.76 -8.35 -21.47
CA ASN A 179 7.19 -9.70 -21.12
C ASN A 179 8.60 -10.03 -21.64
N LEU A 180 9.11 -9.29 -22.63
CA LEU A 180 10.47 -9.44 -23.12
C LEU A 180 11.53 -8.89 -22.17
N VAL A 181 11.15 -7.95 -21.31
CA VAL A 181 12.09 -7.26 -20.40
C VAL A 181 11.83 -7.56 -18.92
N ARG A 182 10.91 -8.48 -18.60
CA ARG A 182 10.63 -8.87 -17.21
C ARG A 182 10.92 -10.33 -16.93
N VAL A 183 11.02 -10.65 -15.64
CA VAL A 183 11.05 -11.98 -15.01
C VAL A 183 10.15 -11.92 -13.76
N PRO A 184 9.51 -13.00 -13.34
CA PRO A 184 9.40 -14.31 -14.00
C PRO A 184 8.49 -14.28 -15.23
N LYS A 185 8.37 -15.42 -15.92
CA LYS A 185 7.35 -15.61 -16.96
C LYS A 185 5.95 -15.43 -16.37
N LYS A 186 4.99 -15.02 -17.23
CA LYS A 186 3.60 -14.77 -16.82
C LYS A 186 2.98 -15.94 -16.04
N GLN A 187 3.19 -17.16 -16.52
CA GLN A 187 2.66 -18.38 -15.88
C GLN A 187 3.17 -18.54 -14.45
N THR A 188 4.46 -18.31 -14.21
CA THR A 188 5.06 -18.38 -12.86
C THR A 188 4.59 -17.22 -11.99
N ALA A 189 4.52 -16.01 -12.56
CA ALA A 189 4.05 -14.83 -11.85
C ALA A 189 2.60 -14.98 -11.30
N LEU A 190 1.76 -15.76 -11.96
CA LEU A 190 0.34 -15.95 -11.63
C LEU A 190 0.02 -17.24 -10.86
N LEU A 191 1.03 -18.02 -10.45
CA LEU A 191 0.81 -19.21 -9.61
C LEU A 191 0.09 -18.80 -8.31
N SER A 192 -0.82 -19.66 -7.86
CA SER A 192 -1.59 -19.47 -6.63
C SER A 192 -0.88 -19.99 -5.38
N ASP A 193 -0.13 -21.09 -5.52
CA ASP A 193 0.65 -21.65 -4.41
C ASP A 193 1.87 -20.77 -4.13
N PHE A 194 1.93 -20.23 -2.93
CA PHE A 194 2.96 -19.25 -2.54
C PHE A 194 4.36 -19.86 -2.49
N GLU A 195 4.51 -21.05 -1.91
CA GLU A 195 5.83 -21.68 -1.73
C GLU A 195 6.42 -22.07 -3.10
N VAL A 196 5.61 -22.76 -3.92
CA VAL A 196 6.00 -23.15 -5.28
C VAL A 196 6.31 -21.92 -6.14
N LYS A 197 5.53 -20.88 -6.01
CA LYS A 197 5.72 -19.62 -6.73
C LYS A 197 7.03 -18.94 -6.34
N ARG A 198 7.31 -18.81 -5.05
CA ARG A 198 8.53 -18.23 -4.51
C ARG A 198 9.77 -18.93 -5.06
N GLU A 199 9.81 -20.26 -4.96
CA GLU A 199 10.92 -21.06 -5.45
C GLU A 199 11.12 -20.93 -6.97
N ARG A 200 10.04 -21.02 -7.76
CA ARG A 200 10.12 -20.88 -9.21
C ARG A 200 10.56 -19.49 -9.64
N ILE A 201 10.11 -18.43 -8.96
CA ILE A 201 10.57 -17.07 -9.23
C ILE A 201 12.08 -16.97 -8.98
N ALA A 202 12.56 -17.48 -7.84
CA ALA A 202 13.99 -17.49 -7.50
C ALA A 202 14.79 -18.25 -8.57
N GLN A 203 14.37 -19.45 -8.97
CA GLN A 203 15.00 -20.28 -10.01
C GLN A 203 15.05 -19.57 -11.38
N GLU A 204 13.95 -18.92 -11.79
CA GLU A 204 13.89 -18.23 -13.07
C GLU A 204 14.76 -16.95 -13.09
N ALA A 205 14.87 -16.26 -11.95
CA ALA A 205 15.52 -14.96 -11.85
C ALA A 205 17.02 -15.06 -11.58
N MET A 206 17.50 -16.07 -10.83
CA MET A 206 18.91 -16.14 -10.40
C MET A 206 19.91 -16.19 -11.55
N ASN A 207 19.52 -16.72 -12.73
CA ASN A 207 20.39 -16.81 -13.90
C ASN A 207 20.14 -15.69 -14.94
N LYS A 208 19.45 -14.61 -14.54
CA LYS A 208 19.16 -13.46 -15.41
C LYS A 208 19.95 -12.24 -14.96
N ASN A 209 20.25 -11.36 -15.90
CA ASN A 209 20.75 -10.03 -15.56
C ASN A 209 19.56 -9.17 -15.10
N VAL A 210 19.25 -9.21 -13.81
CA VAL A 210 18.20 -8.37 -13.23
C VAL A 210 18.80 -7.04 -12.82
N THR A 211 18.20 -5.96 -13.29
CA THR A 211 18.64 -4.58 -13.06
C THR A 211 17.68 -3.79 -12.17
N ASN A 212 16.44 -4.22 -12.08
CA ASN A 212 15.43 -3.57 -11.25
C ASN A 212 14.46 -4.60 -10.68
N ILE A 213 13.89 -4.29 -9.54
CA ILE A 213 12.89 -5.10 -8.87
C ILE A 213 11.67 -4.25 -8.52
N SER A 214 10.47 -4.85 -8.55
CA SER A 214 9.21 -4.18 -8.24
C SER A 214 8.28 -5.09 -7.47
N GLY A 215 7.74 -4.60 -6.36
CA GLY A 215 6.79 -5.36 -5.56
C GLY A 215 6.72 -4.91 -4.11
N VAL A 216 5.93 -5.64 -3.34
CA VAL A 216 5.78 -5.43 -1.90
C VAL A 216 7.07 -5.86 -1.18
N PRO A 217 7.64 -5.03 -0.28
CA PRO A 217 8.91 -5.32 0.39
C PRO A 217 8.98 -6.68 1.07
N SER A 218 8.00 -7.06 1.88
CA SER A 218 8.00 -8.36 2.57
C SER A 218 8.05 -9.54 1.60
N TRP A 219 7.29 -9.47 0.51
CA TRP A 219 7.24 -10.49 -0.52
C TRP A 219 8.54 -10.60 -1.32
N MET A 220 9.06 -9.45 -1.74
CA MET A 220 10.32 -9.40 -2.46
C MET A 220 11.45 -9.97 -1.59
N LEU A 221 11.51 -9.60 -0.32
CA LEU A 221 12.51 -10.12 0.61
C LEU A 221 12.46 -11.65 0.72
N SER A 222 11.25 -12.24 0.82
CA SER A 222 11.07 -13.70 0.84
C SER A 222 11.63 -14.39 -0.41
N VAL A 223 11.39 -13.81 -1.60
CA VAL A 223 11.94 -14.34 -2.86
C VAL A 223 13.46 -14.20 -2.91
N LEU A 224 13.99 -13.05 -2.51
CA LEU A 224 15.44 -12.80 -2.49
C LEU A 224 16.14 -13.72 -1.51
N THR A 225 15.61 -13.91 -0.31
CA THR A 225 16.16 -14.84 0.69
C THR A 225 16.21 -16.28 0.15
N CYS A 226 15.12 -16.76 -0.45
CA CYS A 226 15.08 -18.07 -1.09
C CYS A 226 16.15 -18.22 -2.19
N MET A 227 16.35 -17.18 -2.99
CA MET A 227 17.39 -17.18 -4.03
C MET A 227 18.81 -17.19 -3.44
N MET A 228 19.06 -16.44 -2.35
CA MET A 228 20.36 -16.45 -1.67
C MET A 228 20.65 -17.84 -1.07
N GLU A 229 19.67 -18.49 -0.46
CA GLU A 229 19.79 -19.88 0.03
C GLU A 229 20.13 -20.85 -1.11
N MET A 230 19.45 -20.76 -2.26
CA MET A 230 19.73 -21.61 -3.42
C MET A 230 21.12 -21.39 -4.02
N THR A 231 21.61 -20.16 -4.01
CA THR A 231 22.90 -19.82 -4.64
C THR A 231 24.08 -19.90 -3.69
N GLY A 232 23.83 -19.93 -2.37
CA GLY A 232 24.86 -19.87 -1.34
C GLY A 232 25.63 -18.54 -1.29
N LYS A 233 25.06 -17.48 -1.94
CA LYS A 233 25.66 -16.15 -1.98
C LYS A 233 25.26 -15.33 -0.75
N LYS A 234 26.05 -14.32 -0.40
CA LYS A 234 25.79 -13.44 0.75
C LYS A 234 25.12 -12.13 0.37
N HIS A 235 25.52 -11.59 -0.81
CA HIS A 235 25.03 -10.30 -1.27
C HIS A 235 24.39 -10.44 -2.65
N LEU A 236 23.32 -9.66 -2.89
CA LEU A 236 22.51 -9.74 -4.09
C LEU A 236 23.31 -9.40 -5.35
N GLU A 237 24.28 -8.50 -5.27
CA GLU A 237 25.16 -8.12 -6.38
C GLU A 237 26.10 -9.25 -6.82
N GLU A 238 26.28 -10.29 -6.03
CA GLU A 238 26.99 -11.51 -6.45
C GLU A 238 26.16 -12.35 -7.42
N VAL A 239 24.81 -12.19 -7.38
CA VAL A 239 23.86 -12.83 -8.29
C VAL A 239 23.48 -11.88 -9.42
N TRP A 240 23.19 -10.62 -9.09
CA TRP A 240 22.81 -9.56 -10.04
C TRP A 240 23.72 -8.34 -9.94
N PRO A 241 24.89 -8.37 -10.62
CA PRO A 241 25.88 -7.30 -10.51
C PRO A 241 25.40 -5.92 -10.97
N ASN A 242 24.32 -5.89 -11.74
CA ASN A 242 23.75 -4.67 -12.33
C ASN A 242 22.43 -4.22 -11.69
N ILE A 243 22.08 -4.76 -10.51
CA ILE A 243 20.90 -4.29 -9.76
C ILE A 243 21.06 -2.83 -9.38
N GLU A 244 20.05 -1.99 -9.62
CA GLU A 244 20.16 -0.56 -9.39
C GLU A 244 18.94 0.10 -8.76
N VAL A 245 17.72 -0.49 -8.86
CA VAL A 245 16.54 0.13 -8.28
C VAL A 245 15.48 -0.87 -7.81
N PHE A 246 14.86 -0.55 -6.68
CA PHE A 246 13.67 -1.20 -6.16
C PHE A 246 12.50 -0.22 -6.11
N PHE A 247 11.49 -0.45 -6.95
CA PHE A 247 10.19 0.21 -6.87
C PHE A 247 9.32 -0.56 -5.89
N HIS A 248 9.03 0.02 -4.74
CA HIS A 248 8.29 -0.65 -3.67
C HIS A 248 7.05 0.13 -3.23
N GLY A 249 6.09 -0.58 -2.67
CA GLY A 249 4.87 0.01 -2.13
C GLY A 249 3.99 -1.05 -1.49
N GLY A 250 2.80 -0.64 -1.09
CA GLY A 250 1.79 -1.52 -0.49
C GLY A 250 1.98 -1.80 1.01
N VAL A 251 3.18 -1.65 1.55
CA VAL A 251 3.49 -1.62 2.99
C VAL A 251 4.61 -0.61 3.24
N ALA A 252 4.73 -0.10 4.46
CA ALA A 252 5.85 0.76 4.84
C ALA A 252 7.19 0.05 4.61
N PHE A 253 8.16 0.75 4.05
CA PHE A 253 9.48 0.18 3.76
C PHE A 253 10.42 0.22 4.96
N THR A 254 10.21 1.17 5.87
CA THR A 254 11.09 1.41 7.03
C THR A 254 11.45 0.14 7.83
N PRO A 255 10.52 -0.78 8.17
CA PRO A 255 10.86 -1.99 8.90
C PRO A 255 11.78 -2.96 8.14
N TYR A 256 11.76 -2.91 6.82
CA TYR A 256 12.52 -3.82 5.95
C TYR A 256 13.85 -3.23 5.48
N ARG A 257 14.02 -1.90 5.54
CA ARG A 257 15.16 -1.16 4.97
C ARG A 257 16.50 -1.76 5.37
N LYS A 258 16.72 -2.00 6.65
CA LYS A 258 17.98 -2.54 7.15
C LYS A 258 18.32 -3.92 6.56
N GLN A 259 17.33 -4.79 6.41
CA GLN A 259 17.51 -6.12 5.82
C GLN A 259 17.89 -5.99 4.33
N TYR A 260 17.26 -5.06 3.60
CA TYR A 260 17.64 -4.76 2.22
C TYR A 260 19.04 -4.19 2.10
N GLU A 261 19.46 -3.28 2.98
CA GLU A 261 20.80 -2.69 3.00
C GLU A 261 21.88 -3.71 3.37
N GLN A 262 21.56 -4.71 4.18
CA GLN A 262 22.45 -5.84 4.46
C GLN A 262 22.56 -6.80 3.26
N LEU A 263 21.45 -7.04 2.59
CA LEU A 263 21.41 -7.93 1.42
C LEU A 263 22.01 -7.29 0.18
N ILE A 264 21.86 -5.97 0.01
CA ILE A 264 22.30 -5.20 -1.15
C ILE A 264 23.24 -4.11 -0.68
N THR A 265 24.55 -4.35 -0.80
CA THR A 265 25.60 -3.45 -0.31
C THR A 265 26.05 -2.44 -1.37
N SER A 266 25.55 -2.57 -2.60
CA SER A 266 25.92 -1.68 -3.70
C SER A 266 25.48 -0.23 -3.46
N PRO A 267 26.40 0.76 -3.52
CA PRO A 267 26.04 2.18 -3.39
C PRO A 267 25.23 2.70 -4.58
N ARG A 268 25.05 1.90 -5.62
CA ARG A 268 24.22 2.23 -6.79
C ARG A 268 22.75 1.85 -6.61
N MET A 269 22.44 1.18 -5.51
CA MET A 269 21.06 0.77 -5.25
C MET A 269 20.19 1.94 -4.83
N HIS A 270 19.07 2.14 -5.53
CA HIS A 270 18.06 3.13 -5.21
C HIS A 270 16.78 2.44 -4.73
N TYR A 271 16.13 3.05 -3.76
CA TYR A 271 14.82 2.64 -3.26
C TYR A 271 13.82 3.73 -3.58
N MET A 272 12.74 3.39 -4.26
CA MET A 272 11.75 4.36 -4.72
C MET A 272 10.36 3.91 -4.28
N GLU A 273 9.77 4.68 -3.39
CA GLU A 273 8.45 4.38 -2.84
C GLU A 273 7.34 4.80 -3.79
N THR A 274 6.31 3.96 -3.88
CA THR A 274 5.09 4.24 -4.63
C THR A 274 3.87 3.92 -3.77
N TYR A 275 2.84 4.75 -3.89
CA TYR A 275 1.57 4.49 -3.24
C TYR A 275 0.53 4.06 -4.27
N ASN A 276 0.26 2.76 -4.25
CA ASN A 276 -0.75 2.12 -5.08
C ASN A 276 -1.61 1.18 -4.24
N ALA A 277 -2.90 1.15 -4.55
CA ALA A 277 -3.90 0.27 -3.95
C ALA A 277 -4.77 -0.36 -5.05
N SER A 278 -5.68 -1.25 -4.66
CA SER A 278 -6.67 -1.82 -5.59
C SER A 278 -7.55 -0.75 -6.21
N GLU A 279 -7.78 0.32 -5.48
CA GLU A 279 -8.61 1.47 -5.82
C GLU A 279 -7.95 2.46 -6.77
N GLY A 280 -6.59 2.50 -6.79
CA GLY A 280 -5.87 3.43 -7.66
C GLY A 280 -4.37 3.48 -7.44
N PHE A 281 -3.72 4.39 -8.16
CA PHE A 281 -2.31 4.73 -8.00
C PHE A 281 -2.20 6.21 -7.69
N PHE A 282 -1.60 6.57 -6.55
CA PHE A 282 -1.76 7.90 -5.97
C PHE A 282 -0.48 8.70 -5.85
N GLY A 283 0.64 8.05 -5.53
CA GLY A 283 1.87 8.77 -5.23
C GLY A 283 3.15 8.07 -5.67
N ILE A 284 4.17 8.89 -5.95
CA ILE A 284 5.51 8.43 -6.34
C ILE A 284 6.53 9.29 -5.59
N GLN A 285 7.48 8.67 -4.93
CA GLN A 285 8.65 9.36 -4.39
C GLN A 285 9.48 9.92 -5.55
N ASP A 286 9.49 11.22 -5.70
CA ASP A 286 10.16 11.91 -6.81
C ASP A 286 11.55 12.45 -6.46
N ASP A 287 11.88 12.47 -5.17
CA ASP A 287 13.19 12.85 -4.63
C ASP A 287 13.66 11.77 -3.64
N PRO A 288 14.80 11.11 -3.87
CA PRO A 288 15.29 10.04 -2.99
C PRO A 288 15.73 10.54 -1.61
N THR A 289 15.92 11.85 -1.43
CA THR A 289 16.28 12.48 -0.15
C THR A 289 15.05 12.89 0.67
N ASP A 290 13.88 12.93 0.04
CA ASP A 290 12.60 13.27 0.64
C ASP A 290 11.74 12.01 0.79
N LYS A 291 11.21 11.75 2.00
CA LYS A 291 10.33 10.62 2.27
C LYS A 291 8.90 10.83 1.75
N SER A 292 8.57 12.05 1.38
CA SER A 292 7.26 12.35 0.83
C SER A 292 7.14 11.89 -0.63
N MET A 293 5.91 11.63 -1.04
CA MET A 293 5.56 11.26 -2.41
C MET A 293 4.86 12.43 -3.10
N LEU A 294 5.18 12.64 -4.36
CA LEU A 294 4.43 13.52 -5.25
C LEU A 294 3.04 12.91 -5.51
N LEU A 295 1.98 13.68 -5.25
CA LEU A 295 0.62 13.26 -5.57
C LEU A 295 0.39 13.31 -7.08
N MET A 296 -0.13 12.22 -7.64
CA MET A 296 -0.35 12.10 -9.08
C MET A 296 -1.75 12.64 -9.45
N LEU A 297 -1.79 13.76 -10.17
CA LEU A 297 -2.98 14.60 -10.29
C LEU A 297 -3.79 14.40 -11.59
N ASP A 298 -3.28 13.62 -12.56
CA ASP A 298 -3.85 13.49 -13.90
C ASP A 298 -4.13 12.03 -14.30
N TYR A 299 -4.28 11.13 -13.31
CA TYR A 299 -4.51 9.70 -13.56
C TYR A 299 -5.98 9.28 -13.66
N GLY A 300 -6.92 10.22 -13.73
CA GLY A 300 -8.34 9.88 -13.67
C GLY A 300 -8.80 9.50 -12.26
N VAL A 301 -8.15 10.10 -11.25
CA VAL A 301 -8.52 10.09 -9.85
C VAL A 301 -8.70 11.52 -9.38
N PHE A 302 -9.90 11.85 -8.95
CA PHE A 302 -10.20 13.11 -8.26
C PHE A 302 -10.11 12.88 -6.76
N TYR A 303 -9.44 13.80 -6.05
CA TYR A 303 -9.15 13.68 -4.63
C TYR A 303 -9.91 14.67 -3.78
N GLU A 304 -10.45 14.18 -2.68
CA GLU A 304 -10.94 14.95 -1.55
C GLU A 304 -10.32 14.42 -0.26
N PHE A 305 -10.34 15.23 0.78
CA PHE A 305 -9.64 14.95 2.03
C PHE A 305 -10.49 15.33 3.23
N ILE A 306 -10.82 14.38 4.11
CA ILE A 306 -11.56 14.64 5.34
C ILE A 306 -10.55 14.91 6.44
N PRO A 307 -10.57 16.11 7.08
CA PRO A 307 -9.68 16.41 8.20
C PRO A 307 -9.90 15.42 9.35
N MET A 308 -8.82 14.86 9.90
CA MET A 308 -8.91 13.90 11.02
C MET A 308 -9.31 14.53 12.34
N ASP A 309 -9.20 15.85 12.47
CA ASP A 309 -9.69 16.65 13.60
C ASP A 309 -11.18 17.04 13.47
N GLY A 310 -11.84 16.57 12.39
CA GLY A 310 -13.26 16.80 12.11
C GLY A 310 -13.51 17.88 11.08
N GLY A 311 -14.67 17.81 10.44
CA GLY A 311 -15.11 18.74 9.39
C GLY A 311 -15.55 18.03 8.13
N ASP A 312 -15.98 18.82 7.16
CA ASP A 312 -16.40 18.33 5.83
C ASP A 312 -15.20 18.03 4.94
N PRO A 313 -15.35 17.12 3.97
CA PRO A 313 -14.33 16.87 2.97
C PRO A 313 -13.94 18.16 2.23
N VAL A 314 -12.64 18.39 2.07
CA VAL A 314 -12.09 19.50 1.29
C VAL A 314 -11.46 18.98 0.00
N PRO A 315 -11.50 19.73 -1.11
CA PRO A 315 -10.80 19.37 -2.34
C PRO A 315 -9.29 19.57 -2.15
N LEU A 316 -8.49 19.09 -3.11
CA LEU A 316 -7.04 19.19 -3.06
C LEU A 316 -6.53 20.60 -2.76
N TRP A 317 -7.16 21.64 -3.34
CA TRP A 317 -6.77 23.04 -3.14
C TRP A 317 -7.20 23.63 -1.79
N GLY A 318 -7.88 22.83 -0.96
CA GLY A 318 -8.27 23.20 0.42
C GLY A 318 -7.41 22.53 1.49
N VAL A 319 -6.42 21.71 1.13
CA VAL A 319 -5.57 21.03 2.12
C VAL A 319 -4.48 21.95 2.67
N GLU A 320 -4.07 21.67 3.90
CA GLU A 320 -3.01 22.40 4.61
C GLU A 320 -1.86 21.44 4.94
N THR A 321 -0.63 21.97 4.89
CA THR A 321 0.56 21.22 5.31
C THR A 321 0.53 20.92 6.80
N GLY A 322 1.01 19.73 7.17
CA GLY A 322 1.10 19.29 8.57
C GLY A 322 -0.19 18.70 9.15
N LYS A 323 -1.35 18.87 8.49
CA LYS A 323 -2.62 18.25 8.91
C LYS A 323 -2.78 16.83 8.37
N ASN A 324 -3.41 15.98 9.16
CA ASN A 324 -3.80 14.63 8.76
C ASN A 324 -5.20 14.61 8.15
N TYR A 325 -5.34 13.85 7.07
CA TYR A 325 -6.59 13.71 6.34
C TYR A 325 -6.88 12.26 6.00
N ALA A 326 -8.14 11.85 6.07
CA ALA A 326 -8.61 10.64 5.41
C ALA A 326 -8.81 10.92 3.92
N MET A 327 -8.28 10.04 3.07
CA MET A 327 -8.37 10.19 1.62
C MET A 327 -9.70 9.69 1.09
N VAL A 328 -10.37 10.52 0.30
CA VAL A 328 -11.59 10.21 -0.46
C VAL A 328 -11.29 10.36 -1.94
N ILE A 329 -11.75 9.42 -2.75
CA ILE A 329 -11.45 9.40 -4.19
C ILE A 329 -12.69 9.21 -5.04
N SER A 330 -12.70 9.86 -6.20
CA SER A 330 -13.58 9.50 -7.32
C SER A 330 -12.73 9.08 -8.51
N THR A 331 -13.07 7.95 -9.15
CA THR A 331 -12.16 7.34 -10.12
C THR A 331 -12.84 6.92 -11.41
N SER A 332 -12.07 6.82 -12.48
CA SER A 332 -12.50 6.22 -13.76
C SER A 332 -12.76 4.71 -13.69
N CYS A 333 -12.85 4.15 -12.49
CA CYS A 333 -13.31 2.79 -12.21
C CYS A 333 -14.73 2.73 -11.63
N GLY A 334 -15.38 3.88 -11.40
CA GLY A 334 -16.72 3.97 -10.84
C GLY A 334 -16.77 4.03 -9.31
N LEU A 335 -15.66 4.33 -8.66
CA LEU A 335 -15.66 4.71 -7.25
C LEU A 335 -16.00 6.20 -7.16
N TRP A 336 -17.05 6.56 -6.44
CA TRP A 336 -17.54 7.93 -6.31
C TRP A 336 -17.47 8.39 -4.86
N ARG A 337 -16.69 9.45 -4.61
CA ARG A 337 -16.41 9.99 -3.28
C ARG A 337 -16.16 8.89 -2.24
N TYR A 338 -15.35 7.92 -2.63
CA TYR A 338 -15.09 6.68 -1.90
C TYR A 338 -14.01 6.87 -0.85
N GLU A 339 -14.34 6.56 0.41
CA GLU A 339 -13.36 6.49 1.49
C GLU A 339 -12.48 5.25 1.34
N ILE A 340 -11.22 5.47 0.94
CA ILE A 340 -10.26 4.36 0.79
C ILE A 340 -9.84 3.77 2.14
N GLY A 341 -9.94 4.57 3.21
CA GLY A 341 -9.57 4.18 4.57
C GLY A 341 -8.10 4.43 4.93
N ASP A 342 -7.34 5.03 4.04
CA ASP A 342 -5.96 5.47 4.31
C ASP A 342 -5.94 6.94 4.75
N THR A 343 -5.01 7.28 5.64
CA THR A 343 -4.76 8.66 6.06
C THR A 343 -3.44 9.15 5.53
N VAL A 344 -3.41 10.43 5.16
CA VAL A 344 -2.23 11.11 4.61
C VAL A 344 -1.99 12.43 5.32
N GLN A 345 -0.73 12.83 5.37
CA GLN A 345 -0.33 14.15 5.84
C GLN A 345 0.42 14.87 4.73
N PHE A 346 -0.04 16.07 4.36
CA PHE A 346 0.65 16.88 3.36
C PHE A 346 1.92 17.50 3.94
N THR A 347 3.02 17.31 3.24
CA THR A 347 4.32 17.93 3.55
C THR A 347 4.56 19.19 2.72
N SER A 348 3.87 19.31 1.59
CA SER A 348 3.89 20.48 0.70
C SER A 348 2.58 20.56 -0.08
N THR A 349 2.15 21.79 -0.43
CA THR A 349 1.01 22.04 -1.32
C THR A 349 1.45 22.63 -2.66
N ASN A 350 2.75 22.85 -2.87
CA ASN A 350 3.29 23.30 -4.14
C ASN A 350 4.74 22.78 -4.34
N PRO A 351 4.92 21.65 -5.04
CA PRO A 351 3.90 20.70 -5.50
C PRO A 351 3.20 19.98 -4.32
N TYR A 352 2.06 19.37 -4.60
CA TYR A 352 1.38 18.55 -3.59
C TYR A 352 2.20 17.30 -3.29
N LYS A 353 2.77 17.26 -2.10
CA LYS A 353 3.51 16.12 -1.58
C LYS A 353 2.93 15.67 -0.25
N PHE A 354 2.95 14.38 -0.01
CA PHE A 354 2.37 13.79 1.19
C PHE A 354 3.15 12.56 1.65
N ILE A 355 2.93 12.19 2.90
CA ILE A 355 3.28 10.90 3.47
C ILE A 355 2.01 10.15 3.85
N ILE A 356 2.05 8.81 3.82
CA ILE A 356 0.99 7.98 4.37
C ILE A 356 1.16 7.99 5.89
N SER A 357 0.19 8.54 6.60
CA SER A 357 0.25 8.64 8.07
C SER A 357 -0.41 7.46 8.77
N GLY A 358 -1.23 6.65 8.06
CA GLY A 358 -1.85 5.48 8.62
C GLY A 358 -3.15 5.09 7.93
N ARG A 359 -4.10 4.57 8.72
CA ARG A 359 -5.44 4.20 8.26
C ARG A 359 -6.51 4.64 9.25
N THR A 360 -7.67 5.02 8.73
CA THR A 360 -8.83 5.42 9.57
C THR A 360 -9.32 4.31 10.50
N LYS A 361 -9.05 3.04 10.17
CA LYS A 361 -9.47 1.85 10.93
C LYS A 361 -8.33 1.06 11.56
N HIS A 362 -7.07 1.44 11.34
CA HIS A 362 -5.89 0.84 11.94
C HIS A 362 -5.21 1.85 12.86
N PHE A 363 -5.91 2.17 13.91
CA PHE A 363 -5.43 3.01 15.00
C PHE A 363 -5.93 2.42 16.30
N ILE A 364 -5.28 2.76 17.40
CA ILE A 364 -5.79 2.50 18.74
C ILE A 364 -6.18 3.85 19.33
N ASN A 365 -7.45 3.99 19.61
CA ASN A 365 -8.02 5.16 20.30
C ASN A 365 -9.02 4.71 21.36
N ALA A 366 -8.65 3.66 22.08
CA ALA A 366 -9.53 3.06 23.10
C ALA A 366 -9.65 3.94 24.34
N PHE A 367 -8.67 4.84 24.57
CA PHE A 367 -8.54 5.68 25.75
C PHE A 367 -8.33 7.16 25.39
N GLY A 368 -8.44 7.53 24.11
CA GLY A 368 -8.19 8.87 23.58
C GLY A 368 -6.72 9.14 23.30
N GLU A 369 -5.93 8.08 23.01
CA GLU A 369 -4.50 8.15 22.71
C GLU A 369 -4.16 8.33 21.24
N GLU A 370 -5.13 8.15 20.35
CA GLU A 370 -5.03 8.34 18.88
C GLU A 370 -3.72 7.79 18.27
N LEU A 371 -3.34 6.58 18.68
CA LEU A 371 -2.12 5.92 18.20
C LEU A 371 -2.33 5.40 16.79
N ILE A 372 -1.69 6.01 15.79
CA ILE A 372 -1.74 5.60 14.39
C ILE A 372 -0.55 4.68 14.03
N VAL A 373 -0.66 3.97 12.89
CA VAL A 373 0.39 3.04 12.45
C VAL A 373 1.74 3.72 12.28
N ASP A 374 1.77 4.95 11.79
CA ASP A 374 3.03 5.70 11.65
C ASP A 374 3.75 5.90 12.99
N ASN A 375 3.02 6.20 14.06
CA ASN A 375 3.59 6.26 15.41
C ASN A 375 4.19 4.91 15.83
N ALA A 376 3.43 3.82 15.60
CA ALA A 376 3.88 2.47 15.92
C ALA A 376 5.17 2.11 15.17
N GLU A 377 5.25 2.42 13.89
CA GLU A 377 6.41 2.13 13.04
C GLU A 377 7.64 2.95 13.43
N GLN A 378 7.47 4.24 13.73
CA GLN A 378 8.55 5.08 14.24
C GLN A 378 9.05 4.61 15.61
N GLY A 379 8.12 4.21 16.49
CA GLY A 379 8.46 3.66 17.81
C GLY A 379 9.27 2.37 17.72
N LEU A 380 8.80 1.43 16.90
CA LEU A 380 9.49 0.16 16.64
C LEU A 380 10.87 0.37 16.00
N ALA A 381 10.96 1.24 14.99
CA ALA A 381 12.23 1.54 14.34
C ALA A 381 13.26 2.08 15.34
N TYR A 382 12.85 3.00 16.23
CA TYR A 382 13.71 3.53 17.27
C TYR A 382 14.16 2.44 18.26
N ALA A 383 13.24 1.62 18.77
CA ALA A 383 13.57 0.53 19.68
C ALA A 383 14.52 -0.50 19.05
N CYS A 384 14.31 -0.85 17.77
CA CYS A 384 15.19 -1.70 16.97
C CYS A 384 16.60 -1.11 16.84
N GLU A 385 16.70 0.19 16.52
CA GLU A 385 17.98 0.87 16.37
C GLU A 385 18.80 0.85 17.68
N GLN A 386 18.15 1.11 18.82
CA GLN A 386 18.82 1.16 20.12
C GLN A 386 19.22 -0.21 20.66
N THR A 387 18.48 -1.27 20.33
CA THR A 387 18.71 -2.63 20.87
C THR A 387 19.39 -3.56 19.88
N GLY A 388 19.49 -3.18 18.61
CA GLY A 388 19.97 -4.04 17.52
C GLY A 388 19.01 -5.19 17.21
N ALA A 389 17.76 -5.12 17.65
CA ALA A 389 16.69 -6.06 17.30
C ALA A 389 16.18 -5.83 15.87
N GLU A 390 15.53 -6.85 15.32
CA GLU A 390 14.89 -6.79 13.99
C GLU A 390 13.49 -7.39 14.08
N VAL A 391 12.48 -6.59 13.74
CA VAL A 391 11.06 -6.99 13.74
C VAL A 391 10.68 -7.51 12.36
N LEU A 392 10.03 -8.67 12.30
CA LEU A 392 9.44 -9.22 11.08
C LEU A 392 8.00 -8.78 10.90
N GLU A 393 7.20 -8.93 11.97
CA GLU A 393 5.78 -8.66 11.93
C GLU A 393 5.30 -8.27 13.34
N TYR A 394 4.21 -7.49 13.40
CA TYR A 394 3.61 -7.12 14.69
C TYR A 394 2.12 -6.82 14.55
N THR A 395 1.44 -6.89 15.68
CA THR A 395 0.10 -6.34 15.89
C THR A 395 -0.03 -5.83 17.30
N ALA A 396 -0.86 -4.80 17.51
CA ALA A 396 -1.18 -4.31 18.83
C ALA A 396 -2.67 -4.03 19.00
N ALA A 397 -3.16 -4.24 20.22
CA ALA A 397 -4.54 -3.97 20.60
C ALA A 397 -4.62 -3.54 22.07
N PRO A 398 -5.69 -2.81 22.48
CA PRO A 398 -5.88 -2.42 23.86
C PRO A 398 -6.24 -3.63 24.74
N VAL A 399 -5.78 -3.62 25.99
CA VAL A 399 -6.23 -4.48 27.07
C VAL A 399 -7.06 -3.63 28.02
N PHE A 400 -8.31 -4.02 28.19
CA PHE A 400 -9.22 -3.42 29.15
C PHE A 400 -9.15 -4.22 30.44
N MET A 401 -8.88 -3.58 31.55
CA MET A 401 -8.88 -4.25 32.85
C MET A 401 -10.24 -4.11 33.54
N ASP A 402 -10.63 -5.15 34.30
CA ASP A 402 -11.88 -5.16 35.08
C ASP A 402 -11.90 -4.11 36.17
N ALA A 403 -13.11 -3.66 36.54
CA ALA A 403 -13.60 -2.84 37.63
C ALA A 403 -12.75 -1.72 38.28
N ASN A 404 -11.41 -1.75 38.22
CA ASN A 404 -10.49 -0.69 38.67
C ASN A 404 -9.56 -0.16 37.57
N ALA A 405 -9.91 -0.44 36.36
CA ALA A 405 -9.61 0.14 35.05
C ALA A 405 -8.28 0.86 34.87
N LYS A 406 -7.17 0.15 34.98
CA LYS A 406 -5.94 0.56 34.35
C LYS A 406 -5.77 -0.21 33.03
N CYS A 407 -5.73 0.51 31.94
CA CYS A 407 -5.66 -0.04 30.59
C CYS A 407 -4.22 -0.03 30.09
N ARG A 408 -3.89 -0.89 29.13
CA ARG A 408 -2.58 -0.89 28.46
C ARG A 408 -2.71 -1.28 27.00
N HIS A 409 -1.68 -1.03 26.21
CA HIS A 409 -1.53 -1.65 24.90
C HIS A 409 -0.75 -2.94 25.03
N GLN A 410 -1.23 -4.00 24.39
CA GLN A 410 -0.52 -5.26 24.27
C GLN A 410 -0.04 -5.43 22.84
N TRP A 411 1.26 -5.64 22.70
CA TRP A 411 1.95 -5.80 21.43
C TRP A 411 2.40 -7.24 21.29
N LEU A 412 2.07 -7.88 20.19
CA LEU A 412 2.57 -9.20 19.79
C LEU A 412 3.54 -8.99 18.64
N ILE A 413 4.82 -9.33 18.86
CA ILE A 413 5.91 -9.00 17.94
C ILE A 413 6.68 -10.27 17.58
N GLU A 414 6.82 -10.53 16.28
CA GLU A 414 7.71 -11.55 15.72
C GLU A 414 9.04 -10.90 15.37
N PHE A 415 10.12 -11.41 15.95
CA PHE A 415 11.47 -10.92 15.70
C PHE A 415 12.23 -11.85 14.75
N SER A 416 12.93 -11.30 13.77
CA SER A 416 14.00 -12.03 13.06
C SER A 416 15.27 -12.05 13.88
N LYS A 417 15.48 -11.00 14.70
CA LYS A 417 16.57 -10.92 15.66
C LYS A 417 16.03 -10.34 16.96
N ARG A 418 15.97 -11.19 17.98
CA ARG A 418 15.46 -10.84 19.30
C ARG A 418 16.35 -9.80 19.98
N PRO A 419 15.80 -8.81 20.73
CA PRO A 419 16.59 -7.96 21.61
C PRO A 419 17.17 -8.79 22.77
N GLN A 420 18.33 -8.39 23.29
CA GLN A 420 18.92 -9.04 24.47
C GLN A 420 18.04 -8.86 25.72
N ASP A 421 17.42 -7.69 25.82
CA ASP A 421 16.51 -7.32 26.90
C ASP A 421 15.19 -6.85 26.29
N LEU A 422 14.14 -7.66 26.45
CA LEU A 422 12.80 -7.36 25.93
C LEU A 422 12.13 -6.22 26.70
N GLN A 423 12.44 -6.08 28.00
CA GLN A 423 11.91 -4.98 28.81
C GLN A 423 12.50 -3.65 28.37
N LEU A 424 13.82 -3.59 28.13
CA LEU A 424 14.46 -2.40 27.59
C LEU A 424 13.87 -2.01 26.22
N PHE A 425 13.59 -3.00 25.37
CA PHE A 425 12.91 -2.75 24.07
C PHE A 425 11.53 -2.14 24.28
N ALA A 426 10.74 -2.66 25.21
CA ALA A 426 9.43 -2.13 25.58
C ALA A 426 9.50 -0.70 26.12
N ASP A 427 10.47 -0.41 26.98
CA ASP A 427 10.69 0.91 27.57
C ASP A 427 11.05 1.95 26.49
N LEU A 428 11.90 1.57 25.55
CA LEU A 428 12.29 2.44 24.41
C LEU A 428 11.13 2.70 23.46
N LEU A 429 10.34 1.66 23.18
CA LEU A 429 9.13 1.80 22.34
C LEU A 429 8.12 2.74 23.02
N ASP A 430 7.78 2.49 24.28
CA ASP A 430 6.82 3.30 25.04
C ASP A 430 7.28 4.77 25.15
N LYS A 431 8.55 4.98 25.47
CA LYS A 431 9.15 6.32 25.52
C LYS A 431 9.04 7.04 24.16
N ARG A 432 9.38 6.33 23.07
CA ARG A 432 9.33 6.95 21.75
C ARG A 432 7.92 7.28 21.33
N LEU A 433 6.94 6.44 21.65
CA LEU A 433 5.52 6.72 21.39
C LEU A 433 5.07 7.98 22.15
N GLN A 434 5.49 8.19 23.41
CA GLN A 434 5.21 9.40 24.16
C GLN A 434 5.84 10.66 23.52
N GLU A 435 7.05 10.55 22.99
CA GLU A 435 7.77 11.66 22.36
C GLU A 435 7.08 12.14 21.06
N ILE A 436 6.46 11.23 20.30
CA ILE A 436 5.93 11.52 18.96
C ILE A 436 4.40 11.64 18.90
N ASN A 437 3.71 11.31 19.99
CA ASN A 437 2.26 11.39 20.09
C ASN A 437 1.84 12.01 21.43
N SER A 438 1.40 13.27 21.38
CA SER A 438 1.02 14.04 22.57
C SER A 438 -0.20 13.46 23.30
N ASP A 439 -1.14 12.83 22.58
CA ASP A 439 -2.31 12.21 23.18
C ASP A 439 -1.93 10.92 23.91
N TYR A 440 -1.03 10.13 23.32
CA TYR A 440 -0.45 8.97 23.98
C TYR A 440 0.33 9.39 25.24
N GLU A 441 1.19 10.42 25.17
CA GLU A 441 1.93 10.97 26.31
C GLU A 441 0.98 11.40 27.43
N ALA A 442 -0.08 12.15 27.10
CA ALA A 442 -1.08 12.59 28.08
C ALA A 442 -1.78 11.44 28.79
N LYS A 443 -2.07 10.34 28.09
CA LYS A 443 -2.71 9.13 28.69
C LYS A 443 -1.72 8.31 29.50
N ARG A 444 -0.44 8.32 29.14
CA ARG A 444 0.65 7.64 29.87
C ARG A 444 1.06 8.39 31.13
N TYR A 445 0.66 9.65 31.28
CA TYR A 445 1.06 10.48 32.44
C TYR A 445 0.74 9.80 33.77
N LYS A 446 1.80 9.48 34.53
CA LYS A 446 1.76 8.77 35.83
C LYS A 446 0.96 7.46 35.84
N ASP A 447 0.82 6.78 34.70
CA ASP A 447 0.05 5.55 34.55
C ASP A 447 -1.41 5.64 35.03
N ILE A 448 -2.01 6.82 34.96
CA ILE A 448 -3.36 7.07 35.49
C ILE A 448 -4.42 6.41 34.58
N THR A 449 -4.33 6.63 33.27
CA THR A 449 -5.31 6.15 32.30
C THR A 449 -4.75 4.95 31.55
N LEU A 450 -3.53 5.07 31.02
CA LEU A 450 -2.86 4.06 30.21
C LEU A 450 -1.55 3.65 30.94
N GLN A 451 -1.41 2.38 31.24
CA GLN A 451 -0.17 1.81 31.80
C GLN A 451 0.89 1.62 30.72
N HIS A 452 2.10 1.31 31.16
CA HIS A 452 3.19 0.87 30.29
C HIS A 452 2.73 -0.26 29.37
N LEU A 453 3.15 -0.21 28.11
CA LEU A 453 2.80 -1.23 27.12
C LEU A 453 3.42 -2.59 27.49
N GLU A 454 2.77 -3.66 27.06
CA GLU A 454 3.21 -5.03 27.25
C GLU A 454 3.60 -5.62 25.89
N ILE A 455 4.80 -6.24 25.83
CA ILE A 455 5.24 -6.97 24.65
C ILE A 455 5.18 -8.47 24.92
N ILE A 456 4.52 -9.18 24.01
CA ILE A 456 4.57 -10.65 23.94
C ILE A 456 5.35 -11.01 22.69
N GLU A 457 6.34 -11.90 22.86
CA GLU A 457 7.11 -12.43 21.74
C GLU A 457 6.28 -13.48 21.00
N ALA A 458 6.13 -13.27 19.70
CA ALA A 458 5.53 -14.24 18.80
C ALA A 458 6.57 -15.30 18.42
N ARG A 459 6.14 -16.56 18.38
CA ARG A 459 6.98 -17.62 17.82
C ARG A 459 7.23 -17.40 16.33
N PRO A 460 8.31 -17.98 15.79
CA PRO A 460 8.57 -17.87 14.34
C PRO A 460 7.39 -18.35 13.49
N ASN A 461 7.11 -17.61 12.42
CA ASN A 461 6.03 -17.83 11.45
C ASN A 461 4.60 -17.79 12.01
N LEU A 462 4.38 -17.26 13.21
CA LEU A 462 3.06 -17.19 13.84
C LEU A 462 2.02 -16.48 12.93
N PHE A 463 2.39 -15.33 12.42
CA PHE A 463 1.50 -14.50 11.58
C PHE A 463 1.17 -15.15 10.24
N ASN A 464 2.15 -15.83 9.64
CA ASN A 464 1.93 -16.60 8.41
C ASN A 464 1.02 -17.81 8.66
N ASP A 465 1.21 -18.53 9.76
CA ASP A 465 0.35 -19.66 10.14
C ASP A 465 -1.10 -19.19 10.36
N TRP A 466 -1.29 -18.07 11.04
CA TRP A 466 -2.61 -17.48 11.25
C TRP A 466 -3.28 -17.08 9.92
N LEU A 467 -2.55 -16.43 9.00
CA LEU A 467 -3.05 -16.11 7.67
C LEU A 467 -3.38 -17.37 6.87
N LYS A 468 -2.58 -18.43 7.00
CA LYS A 468 -2.83 -19.72 6.34
C LYS A 468 -4.11 -20.39 6.84
N LEU A 469 -4.33 -20.42 8.17
CA LEU A 469 -5.55 -20.96 8.76
C LEU A 469 -6.82 -20.24 8.29
N ARG A 470 -6.70 -18.95 7.98
CA ARG A 470 -7.79 -18.13 7.44
C ARG A 470 -7.92 -18.20 5.92
N GLY A 471 -7.12 -19.02 5.24
CA GLY A 471 -7.10 -19.07 3.77
C GLY A 471 -6.60 -17.78 3.11
N LYS A 472 -5.83 -16.96 3.86
CA LYS A 472 -5.37 -15.63 3.46
C LYS A 472 -3.85 -15.56 3.29
N LEU A 473 -3.15 -16.69 3.24
CA LEU A 473 -1.70 -16.70 3.01
C LEU A 473 -1.40 -16.33 1.56
N GLY A 474 -0.50 -15.37 1.40
CA GLY A 474 -0.09 -14.85 0.07
C GLY A 474 -0.96 -13.68 -0.42
N GLY A 475 -0.51 -13.03 -1.50
CA GLY A 475 -1.19 -11.85 -2.06
C GLY A 475 -1.10 -10.62 -1.18
N GLN A 476 -2.15 -9.82 -1.16
CA GLN A 476 -2.20 -8.54 -0.42
C GLN A 476 -2.75 -8.67 1.01
N ASN A 477 -2.87 -9.89 1.54
CA ASN A 477 -3.39 -10.08 2.88
C ASN A 477 -2.37 -9.62 3.92
N LYS A 478 -2.80 -8.76 4.84
CA LYS A 478 -1.95 -8.16 5.89
C LYS A 478 -2.58 -8.43 7.25
N VAL A 479 -1.73 -8.58 8.25
CA VAL A 479 -2.17 -8.55 9.65
C VAL A 479 -2.51 -7.10 10.00
N PRO A 480 -3.64 -6.83 10.68
CA PRO A 480 -3.92 -5.49 11.20
C PRO A 480 -2.83 -5.07 12.19
N ARG A 481 -2.11 -4.00 11.86
CA ARG A 481 -1.01 -3.47 12.69
C ARG A 481 -1.49 -2.97 14.04
N LEU A 482 -2.56 -2.20 14.02
CA LEU A 482 -3.23 -1.64 15.18
C LEU A 482 -4.72 -1.92 15.06
N SER A 483 -5.37 -2.23 16.18
CA SER A 483 -6.82 -2.48 16.22
C SER A 483 -7.41 -2.06 17.56
N ASN A 484 -8.56 -1.38 17.53
CA ASN A 484 -9.35 -1.15 18.74
C ASN A 484 -10.02 -2.44 19.27
N SER A 485 -10.13 -3.47 18.42
CA SER A 485 -10.68 -4.79 18.77
C SER A 485 -9.55 -5.78 19.06
N ARG A 486 -9.75 -6.64 20.05
CA ARG A 486 -8.83 -7.70 20.40
C ARG A 486 -8.98 -8.98 19.58
N GLU A 487 -9.97 -9.06 18.69
CA GLU A 487 -10.32 -10.29 17.97
C GLU A 487 -9.10 -10.96 17.30
N HIS A 488 -8.29 -10.19 16.58
CA HIS A 488 -7.14 -10.74 15.85
C HIS A 488 -5.99 -11.11 16.78
N ILE A 489 -5.66 -10.24 17.74
CA ILE A 489 -4.54 -10.50 18.66
C ILE A 489 -4.85 -11.70 19.57
N ASP A 490 -6.10 -11.87 20.01
CA ASP A 490 -6.48 -12.99 20.87
C ASP A 490 -6.43 -14.34 20.11
N GLN A 491 -6.79 -14.37 18.84
CA GLN A 491 -6.58 -15.54 17.97
C GLN A 491 -5.09 -15.89 17.82
N LEU A 492 -4.26 -14.88 17.54
CA LEU A 492 -2.81 -15.05 17.43
C LEU A 492 -2.18 -15.51 18.75
N LEU A 493 -2.57 -14.93 19.88
CA LEU A 493 -2.09 -15.33 21.21
C LEU A 493 -2.48 -16.77 21.54
N SER A 494 -3.69 -17.20 21.17
CA SER A 494 -4.14 -18.58 21.34
C SER A 494 -3.28 -19.53 20.52
N LEU A 495 -2.98 -19.19 19.27
CA LEU A 495 -2.12 -19.97 18.38
C LEU A 495 -0.65 -19.98 18.84
N ASN A 496 -0.20 -18.89 19.46
CA ASN A 496 1.15 -18.77 20.02
C ASN A 496 1.39 -19.75 21.18
N LYS A 497 0.37 -19.97 22.04
CA LYS A 497 0.42 -20.86 23.22
C LYS A 497 0.44 -22.34 22.85
N VAL A 498 -0.34 -22.75 21.84
CA VAL A 498 -0.48 -24.19 21.45
C VAL A 498 0.84 -24.81 20.97
N SER A 499 1.80 -24.03 20.53
CA SER A 499 3.09 -24.50 20.03
C SER A 499 4.19 -24.58 21.10
N GLY A 500 3.96 -24.08 22.30
CA GLY A 500 4.90 -24.12 23.43
C GLY A 500 4.84 -25.40 24.29
N GLU A 501 3.87 -26.27 24.02
CA GLU A 501 3.64 -27.53 24.76
C GLU A 501 4.03 -28.79 23.95
N ARG A 502 4.88 -28.67 22.93
CA ARG A 502 5.41 -29.82 22.18
C ARG A 502 6.92 -29.92 22.27
#